data_b341dccbe1aa71b46c1d7b7fb7bd58be
#
_entry.id   b341dccbe1aa71b46c1d7b7fb7bd58be
#
_cell.length_a   1.000
_cell.length_b   1.000
_cell.length_c   1.000
_cell.angle_alpha   90.00
_cell.angle_beta   90.00
_cell.angle_gamma   90.00
#
_symmetry.space_group_name_H-M   'P 1'
#
loop_
_entity.id
_entity.type
_entity.pdbx_description
1 polymer ?
#
loop_
_entity_poly.entity_id
_entity_poly.type
_entity_poly.pdbx_seq_one_letter_code
_entity_poly.pdbx_strand_id
1 'polypeptide(L)'
;MSEYSKHLLDGSLEQYNDTVVPKIAVFAGNDMTSEVYYFKPGQILKSHRHPNGEQIFVFLKGSGVMMLEDDKFEVEPGKMIFVPSGKWHEIINGDGCEMVAVQITKVGAGAEYKEN
;
A
#
# COMPACT_ATOMS: atom_id res chain seq x y z
N MET A 1 -6.66 -15.86 -24.19
CA MET A 1 -6.43 -15.28 -22.85
C MET A 1 -7.54 -15.69 -21.90
N SER A 2 -7.19 -15.91 -20.65
CA SER A 2 -8.17 -16.18 -19.62
C SER A 2 -9.05 -14.94 -19.36
N GLU A 3 -10.32 -15.15 -19.09
CA GLU A 3 -11.21 -14.07 -18.66
C GLU A 3 -10.79 -13.47 -17.31
N TYR A 4 -9.92 -14.17 -16.57
CA TYR A 4 -9.42 -13.72 -15.27
C TYR A 4 -8.02 -13.07 -15.34
N SER A 5 -7.48 -12.84 -16.52
CA SER A 5 -6.13 -12.27 -16.64
C SER A 5 -6.00 -10.89 -15.97
N LYS A 6 -7.08 -10.10 -15.96
CA LYS A 6 -7.10 -8.79 -15.29
C LYS A 6 -7.08 -8.89 -13.75
N HIS A 7 -7.22 -10.09 -13.21
CA HIS A 7 -7.16 -10.35 -11.77
C HIS A 7 -5.75 -10.72 -11.29
N LEU A 8 -4.78 -10.66 -12.18
CA LEU A 8 -3.41 -11.03 -11.88
C LEU A 8 -2.52 -9.80 -11.79
N LEU A 9 -1.77 -9.68 -10.71
CA LEU A 9 -0.68 -8.70 -10.59
C LEU A 9 0.62 -9.42 -10.91
N ASP A 10 1.25 -9.08 -12.03
CA ASP A 10 2.45 -9.77 -12.52
C ASP A 10 3.63 -8.83 -12.81
N GLY A 11 3.58 -7.60 -12.31
CA GLY A 11 4.61 -6.61 -12.56
C GLY A 11 4.38 -5.74 -13.79
N SER A 12 3.39 -6.07 -14.61
CA SER A 12 3.10 -5.29 -15.82
C SER A 12 2.62 -3.86 -15.51
N LEU A 13 2.19 -3.62 -14.29
CA LEU A 13 1.72 -2.30 -13.84
C LEU A 13 2.83 -1.46 -13.20
N GLU A 14 4.04 -2.00 -13.10
CA GLU A 14 5.14 -1.32 -12.42
C GLU A 14 5.43 0.04 -13.04
N GLN A 15 5.35 1.09 -12.24
CA GLN A 15 5.61 2.45 -12.67
C GLN A 15 5.95 3.32 -11.47
N TYR A 16 6.86 4.28 -11.70
CA TYR A 16 7.35 5.17 -10.64
C TYR A 16 7.19 6.62 -11.08
N ASN A 17 7.10 7.52 -10.11
CA ASN A 17 6.94 8.94 -10.38
C ASN A 17 7.81 9.74 -9.42
N ASP A 18 8.46 10.80 -9.91
CA ASP A 18 9.40 11.58 -9.10
C ASP A 18 8.73 12.42 -8.01
N THR A 19 7.46 12.76 -8.18
CA THR A 19 6.76 13.68 -7.27
C THR A 19 5.76 13.00 -6.36
N VAL A 20 5.17 11.89 -6.79
CA VAL A 20 4.14 11.20 -6.00
C VAL A 20 4.39 9.70 -6.03
N VAL A 21 3.86 9.00 -5.04
CA VAL A 21 3.84 7.53 -5.03
C VAL A 21 2.62 7.09 -5.84
N PRO A 22 2.80 6.45 -7.00
CA PRO A 22 1.65 5.95 -7.77
C PRO A 22 0.87 4.91 -6.97
N LYS A 23 -0.44 5.02 -7.04
CA LYS A 23 -1.38 4.07 -6.44
C LYS A 23 -2.22 3.51 -7.58
N ILE A 24 -1.94 2.28 -7.95
CA ILE A 24 -2.51 1.68 -9.16
C ILE A 24 -3.54 0.61 -8.76
N ALA A 25 -4.76 0.73 -9.29
CA ALA A 25 -5.81 -0.26 -9.04
C ALA A 25 -5.43 -1.59 -9.67
N VAL A 26 -5.53 -2.66 -8.90
CA VAL A 26 -5.30 -4.02 -9.38
C VAL A 26 -6.64 -4.68 -9.69
N PHE A 27 -7.52 -4.72 -8.69
CA PHE A 27 -8.88 -5.20 -8.91
C PHE A 27 -9.86 -4.58 -7.92
N ALA A 28 -11.14 -4.62 -8.26
CA ALA A 28 -12.22 -4.17 -7.39
C ALA A 28 -13.32 -5.22 -7.41
N GLY A 29 -13.64 -5.77 -6.24
CA GLY A 29 -14.72 -6.71 -6.05
C GLY A 29 -15.87 -6.08 -5.29
N ASN A 30 -16.83 -6.90 -4.92
CA ASN A 30 -17.99 -6.43 -4.13
C ASN A 30 -17.61 -6.13 -2.68
N ASP A 31 -16.67 -6.87 -2.13
CA ASP A 31 -16.31 -6.79 -0.71
C ASP A 31 -14.92 -6.22 -0.46
N MET A 32 -14.04 -6.28 -1.45
CA MET A 32 -12.66 -5.83 -1.30
C MET A 32 -12.12 -5.22 -2.58
N THR A 33 -11.14 -4.33 -2.40
CA THR A 33 -10.36 -3.75 -3.50
C THR A 33 -8.88 -4.03 -3.24
N SER A 34 -8.08 -3.99 -4.29
CA SER A 34 -6.63 -4.08 -4.16
C SER A 34 -5.96 -3.04 -5.02
N GLU A 35 -4.91 -2.44 -4.47
CA GLU A 35 -4.10 -1.45 -5.15
C GLU A 35 -2.64 -1.73 -4.85
N VAL A 36 -1.77 -1.33 -5.76
CA VAL A 36 -0.34 -1.47 -5.58
C VAL A 36 0.30 -0.10 -5.57
N TYR A 37 1.24 0.10 -4.65
CA TYR A 37 2.03 1.34 -4.53
C TYR A 37 3.45 1.07 -5.02
N TYR A 38 3.97 1.99 -5.81
CA TYR A 38 5.34 1.94 -6.31
C TYR A 38 6.10 3.15 -5.79
N PHE A 39 7.10 2.90 -4.94
CA PHE A 39 7.88 3.96 -4.28
C PHE A 39 9.27 4.05 -4.89
N LYS A 40 9.70 5.25 -5.24
CA LYS A 40 11.12 5.54 -5.46
C LYS A 40 11.84 5.65 -4.11
N PRO A 41 13.17 5.53 -4.10
CA PRO A 41 13.92 5.72 -2.87
C PRO A 41 13.52 7.01 -2.15
N GLY A 42 13.31 6.92 -0.85
CA GLY A 42 12.98 8.06 0.01
C GLY A 42 11.54 8.55 -0.03
N GLN A 43 10.71 8.01 -0.91
CA GLN A 43 9.32 8.44 -0.98
C GLN A 43 8.49 7.92 0.19
N ILE A 44 7.47 8.68 0.54
CA ILE A 44 6.62 8.41 1.69
C ILE A 44 5.16 8.38 1.26
N LEU A 45 4.45 7.34 1.69
CA LEU A 45 2.98 7.33 1.68
C LEU A 45 2.55 7.95 3.00
N LYS A 46 2.05 9.18 2.95
CA LYS A 46 1.78 9.99 4.15
C LYS A 46 0.73 9.36 5.05
N SER A 47 0.79 9.72 6.32
CA SER A 47 -0.10 9.19 7.34
C SER A 47 -1.56 9.42 6.97
N HIS A 48 -2.32 8.35 6.99
CA HIS A 48 -3.76 8.37 6.69
C HIS A 48 -4.43 7.19 7.41
N ARG A 49 -5.76 7.18 7.41
CA ARG A 49 -6.53 6.08 8.00
C ARG A 49 -7.80 5.82 7.19
N HIS A 50 -8.34 4.62 7.38
CA HIS A 50 -9.60 4.21 6.75
C HIS A 50 -10.61 3.99 7.88
N PRO A 51 -11.52 4.95 8.13
CA PRO A 51 -12.40 4.88 9.30
C PRO A 51 -13.39 3.73 9.27
N ASN A 52 -13.75 3.23 8.10
CA ASN A 52 -14.82 2.24 7.96
C ASN A 52 -14.34 0.91 7.37
N GLY A 53 -13.06 0.58 7.47
CA GLY A 53 -12.61 -0.68 6.92
C GLY A 53 -11.20 -1.09 7.34
N GLU A 54 -11.03 -2.40 7.43
CA GLU A 54 -9.74 -3.02 7.69
C GLU A 54 -8.95 -3.12 6.41
N GLN A 55 -7.62 -3.24 6.55
CA GLN A 55 -6.71 -3.25 5.43
C GLN A 55 -5.53 -4.15 5.71
N ILE A 56 -4.97 -4.76 4.66
CA ILE A 56 -3.75 -5.55 4.75
C ILE A 56 -2.75 -4.98 3.76
N PHE A 57 -1.50 -4.80 4.20
CA PHE A 57 -0.37 -4.48 3.32
C PHE A 57 0.53 -5.68 3.19
N VAL A 58 0.94 -5.99 1.96
CA VAL A 58 1.90 -7.04 1.63
C VAL A 58 3.07 -6.39 0.90
N PHE A 59 4.29 -6.62 1.38
CA PHE A 59 5.49 -6.01 0.80
C PHE A 59 6.16 -7.00 -0.15
N LEU A 60 6.36 -6.57 -1.39
CA LEU A 60 6.88 -7.43 -2.46
C LEU A 60 8.32 -7.13 -2.85
N LYS A 61 8.78 -5.89 -2.67
CA LYS A 61 10.11 -5.45 -3.12
C LYS A 61 10.59 -4.31 -2.23
N GLY A 62 11.88 -4.24 -2.02
CA GLY A 62 12.50 -3.16 -1.25
C GLY A 62 12.29 -3.31 0.25
N SER A 63 12.89 -2.39 1.00
CA SER A 63 12.78 -2.38 2.46
C SER A 63 12.63 -0.96 2.97
N GLY A 64 11.90 -0.80 4.04
CA GLY A 64 11.64 0.50 4.64
C GLY A 64 10.97 0.35 5.99
N VAL A 65 10.11 1.28 6.31
CA VAL A 65 9.43 1.34 7.60
C VAL A 65 7.94 1.59 7.39
N MET A 66 7.12 0.91 8.17
CA MET A 66 5.70 1.25 8.28
C MET A 66 5.40 1.64 9.71
N MET A 67 4.78 2.81 9.85
CA MET A 67 4.25 3.25 11.14
C MET A 67 2.78 2.84 11.21
N LEU A 68 2.38 2.26 12.34
CA LEU A 68 0.98 1.96 12.62
C LEU A 68 0.70 2.56 13.99
N GLU A 69 -0.05 3.66 14.02
CA GLU A 69 -0.17 4.53 15.18
C GLU A 69 1.24 4.94 15.65
N ASP A 70 1.62 4.64 16.88
CA ASP A 70 2.94 4.95 17.42
C ASP A 70 3.96 3.82 17.26
N ASP A 71 3.54 2.69 16.70
CA ASP A 71 4.42 1.53 16.52
C ASP A 71 5.16 1.61 15.19
N LYS A 72 6.41 1.20 15.20
CA LYS A 72 7.28 1.22 14.04
C LYS A 72 7.67 -0.20 13.67
N PHE A 73 7.45 -0.57 12.42
CA PHE A 73 7.81 -1.88 11.88
C PHE A 73 8.77 -1.74 10.73
N GLU A 74 9.85 -2.49 10.75
CA GLU A 74 10.70 -2.63 9.58
C GLU A 74 10.01 -3.58 8.61
N VAL A 75 9.92 -3.19 7.34
CA VAL A 75 9.23 -3.97 6.32
C VAL A 75 10.18 -4.32 5.18
N GLU A 76 9.97 -5.51 4.62
CA GLU A 76 10.77 -6.07 3.53
C GLU A 76 9.95 -7.14 2.82
N PRO A 77 10.44 -7.69 1.69
CA PRO A 77 9.65 -8.70 0.95
C PRO A 77 9.25 -9.89 1.82
N GLY A 78 7.99 -10.27 1.71
CA GLY A 78 7.41 -11.36 2.47
C GLY A 78 6.73 -10.95 3.76
N LYS A 79 6.85 -9.69 4.17
CA LYS A 79 6.14 -9.20 5.36
C LYS A 79 4.75 -8.70 5.01
N MET A 80 3.87 -8.80 5.98
CA MET A 80 2.46 -8.43 5.85
C MET A 80 2.03 -7.74 7.14
N ILE A 81 1.29 -6.63 7.02
CA ILE A 81 0.78 -5.90 8.18
C ILE A 81 -0.73 -5.73 8.05
N PHE A 82 -1.44 -6.12 9.10
CA PHE A 82 -2.87 -5.87 9.23
C PHE A 82 -3.09 -4.50 9.88
N VAL A 83 -3.94 -3.68 9.27
CA VAL A 83 -4.30 -2.34 9.76
C VAL A 83 -5.77 -2.35 10.17
N PRO A 84 -6.06 -2.26 11.48
CA PRO A 84 -7.45 -2.16 11.95
C PRO A 84 -8.13 -0.89 11.45
N SER A 85 -9.46 -0.90 11.40
CA SER A 85 -10.24 0.28 11.02
C SER A 85 -9.87 1.48 11.87
N GLY A 86 -9.70 2.63 11.23
CA GLY A 86 -9.47 3.89 11.90
C GLY A 86 -8.07 4.15 12.41
N LYS A 87 -7.13 3.23 12.19
CA LYS A 87 -5.76 3.41 12.69
C LYS A 87 -4.88 4.14 11.68
N TRP A 88 -4.17 5.14 12.17
CA TRP A 88 -3.24 5.94 11.35
C TRP A 88 -2.06 5.07 10.93
N HIS A 89 -1.68 5.17 9.67
CA HIS A 89 -0.52 4.45 9.16
C HIS A 89 0.22 5.25 8.08
N GLU A 90 1.51 4.98 7.98
CA GLU A 90 2.42 5.67 7.06
C GLU A 90 3.47 4.68 6.60
N ILE A 91 3.86 4.76 5.33
CA ILE A 91 4.92 3.91 4.79
C ILE A 91 6.05 4.81 4.29
N ILE A 92 7.28 4.52 4.72
CA ILE A 92 8.47 5.27 4.35
C ILE A 92 9.42 4.32 3.65
N ASN A 93 9.69 4.58 2.36
CA ASN A 93 10.69 3.81 1.64
C ASN A 93 12.09 4.26 2.05
N GLY A 94 13.00 3.31 2.21
CA GLY A 94 14.40 3.63 2.45
C GLY A 94 15.06 4.26 1.21
N ASP A 95 16.30 4.71 1.37
CA ASP A 95 17.02 5.40 0.31
C ASP A 95 17.74 4.47 -0.68
N GLY A 96 17.75 3.17 -0.41
CA GLY A 96 18.57 2.23 -1.17
C GLY A 96 17.98 1.75 -2.48
N CYS A 97 16.68 1.55 -2.53
CA CYS A 97 16.04 0.99 -3.72
C CYS A 97 14.55 1.30 -3.76
N GLU A 98 13.91 0.89 -4.85
CA GLU A 98 12.47 0.99 -5.03
C GLU A 98 11.75 0.03 -4.09
N MET A 99 10.52 0.38 -3.73
CA MET A 99 9.66 -0.46 -2.91
C MET A 99 8.34 -0.70 -3.62
N VAL A 100 7.83 -1.91 -3.48
CA VAL A 100 6.50 -2.28 -4.00
C VAL A 100 5.68 -2.85 -2.85
N ALA A 101 4.53 -2.24 -2.60
CA ALA A 101 3.61 -2.68 -1.56
C ALA A 101 2.20 -2.81 -2.13
N VAL A 102 1.55 -3.92 -1.84
CA VAL A 102 0.16 -4.18 -2.25
C VAL A 102 -0.72 -3.97 -1.03
N GLN A 103 -1.84 -3.27 -1.22
CA GLN A 103 -2.87 -3.19 -0.19
C GLN A 103 -4.12 -3.91 -0.64
N ILE A 104 -4.80 -4.51 0.33
CA ILE A 104 -6.12 -5.12 0.16
C ILE A 104 -7.01 -4.47 1.19
N THR A 105 -8.13 -3.87 0.75
CA THR A 105 -8.95 -3.01 1.60
C THR A 105 -10.42 -3.35 1.42
N LYS A 106 -11.17 -3.30 2.52
CA LYS A 106 -12.62 -3.46 2.50
C LYS A 106 -13.25 -2.32 1.68
N VAL A 107 -14.22 -2.66 0.84
CA VAL A 107 -14.99 -1.66 0.08
C VAL A 107 -15.71 -0.71 1.05
N GLY A 108 -15.70 0.58 0.72
CA GLY A 108 -16.38 1.59 1.53
C GLY A 108 -15.60 2.04 2.76
N ALA A 109 -14.31 1.71 2.82
CA ALA A 109 -13.48 2.04 3.98
C ALA A 109 -13.33 3.54 4.22
N GLY A 110 -13.43 4.35 3.16
CA GLY A 110 -13.16 5.78 3.24
C GLY A 110 -11.70 6.08 3.45
N ALA A 111 -11.35 7.35 3.52
CA ALA A 111 -9.97 7.75 3.80
C ALA A 111 -9.95 9.13 4.44
N GLU A 112 -9.08 9.28 5.43
CA GLU A 112 -8.81 10.56 6.08
C GLU A 112 -7.31 10.75 6.15
N TYR A 113 -6.84 11.97 5.87
CA TYR A 113 -5.41 12.30 5.91
C TYR A 113 -5.12 13.18 7.11
N LYS A 114 -3.97 12.97 7.73
CA LYS A 114 -3.54 13.79 8.85
C LYS A 114 -3.18 15.18 8.36
N GLU A 115 -3.73 16.19 9.02
CA GLU A 115 -3.33 17.58 8.76
C GLU A 115 -1.99 17.87 9.42
N ASN A 116 -1.21 18.70 8.77
CA ASN A 116 0.09 19.15 9.28
C ASN A 116 -0.05 20.46 10.04
#